data_756cd55e845019d726f3b378499e130d
#
_entry.id   756cd55e845019d726f3b378499e130d
#
_cell.length_a   1.000
_cell.length_b   1.000
_cell.length_c   1.000
_cell.angle_alpha   90.00
_cell.angle_beta   90.00
_cell.angle_gamma   90.00
#
_symmetry.space_group_name_H-M   'P 1'
#
loop_
_entity.id
_entity.type
_entity.pdbx_description
1 polymer ?
#
loop_
_entity_poly.entity_id
_entity_poly.type
_entity_poly.pdbx_seq_one_letter_code
_entity_poly.pdbx_strand_id
1 'polypeptide(L)'
;DFITIKNVIESENFPWYYNHKITDETDDIEQGYFTHLFYDQHMPSHYFKFLKPLIDKLKVKSLIRIKANLYHKTEKLIFHKPHLDYDFKHKGAIFYLNTCNGYTVLDGGVKIKSVENTLLLFDSSKTHNSTNCTDKKIRLNININYF
;
A
#
# COMPACT_ATOMS: atom_id res chain seq x y z
N ASP A 1 6.45 0.74 17.51
CA ASP A 1 6.83 0.35 16.15
C ASP A 1 5.69 -0.36 15.40
N PHE A 2 5.83 -1.62 14.96
CA PHE A 2 4.78 -2.30 14.16
C PHE A 2 3.41 -2.29 14.84
N ILE A 3 3.33 -2.72 16.09
CA ILE A 3 2.07 -2.77 16.86
C ILE A 3 1.44 -1.38 16.98
N THR A 4 2.24 -0.36 17.21
CA THR A 4 1.76 1.03 17.29
C THR A 4 1.16 1.48 15.96
N ILE A 5 1.85 1.25 14.83
CA ILE A 5 1.36 1.58 13.49
C ILE A 5 0.05 0.85 13.21
N LYS A 6 0.01 -0.45 13.47
CA LYS A 6 -1.17 -1.29 13.24
C LYS A 6 -2.37 -0.80 14.05
N ASN A 7 -2.20 -0.60 15.36
CA ASN A 7 -3.28 -0.13 16.25
C ASN A 7 -3.82 1.23 15.83
N VAL A 8 -2.97 2.15 15.37
CA VAL A 8 -3.41 3.46 14.85
C VAL A 8 -4.27 3.29 13.61
N ILE A 9 -3.83 2.48 12.66
CA ILE A 9 -4.51 2.30 11.36
C ILE A 9 -5.82 1.51 11.51
N GLU A 10 -5.89 0.58 12.44
CA GLU A 10 -7.08 -0.23 12.75
C GLU A 10 -8.03 0.45 13.75
N SER A 11 -7.68 1.64 14.27
CA SER A 11 -8.56 2.35 15.21
C SER A 11 -9.80 2.90 14.53
N GLU A 12 -10.91 2.97 15.27
CA GLU A 12 -12.21 3.48 14.78
C GLU A 12 -12.14 4.93 14.30
N ASN A 13 -11.19 5.71 14.82
CA ASN A 13 -11.03 7.13 14.47
C ASN A 13 -10.02 7.37 13.34
N PHE A 14 -9.42 6.31 12.75
CA PHE A 14 -8.48 6.49 11.66
C PHE A 14 -9.24 6.83 10.36
N PRO A 15 -8.92 7.95 9.68
CA PRO A 15 -9.68 8.43 8.54
C PRO A 15 -9.33 7.64 7.27
N TRP A 16 -10.23 6.78 6.85
CA TRP A 16 -10.18 6.10 5.58
C TRP A 16 -11.05 6.83 4.54
N TYR A 17 -10.49 7.03 3.35
CA TYR A 17 -11.18 7.69 2.24
C TYR A 17 -11.45 6.68 1.13
N TYR A 18 -12.70 6.61 0.69
CA TYR A 18 -13.11 5.70 -0.37
C TYR A 18 -12.62 6.19 -1.74
N ASN A 19 -12.06 5.29 -2.53
CA ASN A 19 -11.67 5.50 -3.92
C ASN A 19 -12.42 4.53 -4.82
N HIS A 20 -13.09 5.04 -5.84
CA HIS A 20 -13.84 4.23 -6.80
C HIS A 20 -12.94 3.38 -7.70
N LYS A 21 -11.71 3.85 -7.94
CA LYS A 21 -10.76 3.22 -8.87
C LYS A 21 -9.45 2.94 -8.16
N ILE A 22 -8.86 1.79 -8.45
CA ILE A 22 -7.54 1.41 -7.96
C ILE A 22 -6.45 2.00 -8.85
N THR A 23 -6.73 2.14 -10.16
CA THR A 23 -5.87 2.81 -11.14
C THR A 23 -6.68 3.84 -11.92
N ASP A 24 -6.01 4.78 -12.61
CA ASP A 24 -6.66 5.82 -13.43
C ASP A 24 -7.33 5.26 -14.70
N GLU A 25 -6.96 4.05 -15.12
CA GLU A 25 -7.60 3.40 -16.25
C GLU A 25 -8.94 2.77 -15.84
N THR A 26 -9.94 2.89 -16.72
CA THR A 26 -11.26 2.30 -16.55
C THR A 26 -11.15 0.78 -16.52
N ASP A 27 -11.16 0.21 -15.33
CA ASP A 27 -11.40 -1.20 -15.15
C ASP A 27 -12.91 -1.43 -15.01
N ASP A 28 -13.43 -2.37 -15.81
CA ASP A 28 -14.82 -2.86 -15.68
C ASP A 28 -15.06 -3.60 -14.34
N ILE A 29 -14.04 -3.68 -13.50
CA ILE A 29 -14.11 -4.27 -12.18
C ILE A 29 -14.43 -3.15 -11.19
N GLU A 30 -15.68 -2.99 -10.87
CA GLU A 30 -16.22 -2.06 -9.87
C GLU A 30 -15.76 -2.37 -8.45
N GLN A 31 -14.45 -2.32 -8.21
CA GLN A 31 -13.95 -2.50 -6.85
C GLN A 31 -13.20 -1.28 -6.39
N GLY A 32 -13.91 -0.49 -5.60
CA GLY A 32 -13.30 0.55 -4.81
C GLY A 32 -12.43 -0.03 -3.69
N TYR A 33 -11.59 0.80 -3.15
CA TYR A 33 -10.77 0.52 -2.00
C TYR A 33 -10.65 1.77 -1.13
N PHE A 34 -10.12 1.63 0.06
CA PHE A 34 -9.93 2.76 0.94
C PHE A 34 -8.45 3.13 1.05
N THR A 35 -8.18 4.42 1.14
CA THR A 35 -6.81 4.93 1.31
C THR A 35 -6.73 5.98 2.40
N HIS A 36 -5.52 6.16 2.94
CA HIS A 36 -5.13 7.31 3.72
C HIS A 36 -3.74 7.78 3.25
N LEU A 37 -3.65 9.05 2.88
CA LEU A 37 -2.37 9.68 2.54
C LEU A 37 -1.67 10.16 3.83
N PHE A 38 -0.61 9.46 4.23
CA PHE A 38 0.24 9.90 5.34
C PHE A 38 1.15 11.07 4.93
N TYR A 39 1.57 11.06 3.67
CA TYR A 39 2.44 12.09 3.11
C TYR A 39 2.22 12.17 1.60
N ASP A 40 2.00 13.36 1.09
CA ASP A 40 1.91 13.63 -0.35
C ASP A 40 2.19 15.10 -0.62
N GLN A 41 2.88 15.43 -1.73
CA GLN A 41 3.19 16.81 -2.16
C GLN A 41 3.76 17.69 -1.03
N HIS A 42 4.70 17.16 -0.26
CA HIS A 42 5.33 17.80 0.90
C HIS A 42 4.39 18.07 2.10
N MET A 43 3.19 17.52 2.09
CA MET A 43 2.19 17.68 3.15
C MET A 43 2.06 16.39 3.98
N PRO A 44 2.56 16.36 5.23
CA PRO A 44 2.32 15.24 6.14
C PRO A 44 0.92 15.33 6.75
N SER A 45 0.25 14.18 6.90
CA SER A 45 -0.96 14.09 7.71
C SER A 45 -0.63 14.10 9.22
N HIS A 46 -1.64 14.34 10.05
CA HIS A 46 -1.48 14.24 11.51
C HIS A 46 -0.93 12.88 11.97
N TYR A 47 -1.20 11.81 11.22
CA TYR A 47 -0.78 10.43 11.52
C TYR A 47 0.63 10.09 11.04
N PHE A 48 1.26 10.93 10.23
CA PHE A 48 2.62 10.72 9.69
C PHE A 48 3.66 10.41 10.76
N LYS A 49 3.55 11.06 11.92
CA LYS A 49 4.49 10.88 13.06
C LYS A 49 4.66 9.43 13.52
N PHE A 50 3.62 8.60 13.35
CA PHE A 50 3.66 7.18 13.74
C PHE A 50 4.49 6.31 12.79
N LEU A 51 4.76 6.80 11.58
CA LEU A 51 5.58 6.11 10.58
C LEU A 51 7.08 6.43 10.69
N LYS A 52 7.47 7.40 11.53
CA LYS A 52 8.88 7.82 11.64
C LYS A 52 9.85 6.66 11.87
N PRO A 53 9.61 5.67 12.76
CA PRO A 53 10.53 4.54 12.96
C PRO A 53 10.70 3.68 11.69
N LEU A 54 9.67 3.55 10.88
CA LEU A 54 9.72 2.83 9.59
C LEU A 54 10.55 3.60 8.56
N ILE A 55 10.34 4.90 8.47
CA ILE A 55 11.05 5.80 7.56
C ILE A 55 12.55 5.83 7.91
N ASP A 56 12.88 5.90 9.19
CA ASP A 56 14.27 5.90 9.67
C ASP A 56 14.97 4.57 9.31
N LYS A 57 14.29 3.42 9.44
CA LYS A 57 14.81 2.11 9.02
C LYS A 57 15.07 2.02 7.51
N LEU A 58 14.23 2.64 6.70
CA LEU A 58 14.38 2.70 5.23
C LEU A 58 15.54 3.63 4.80
N LYS A 59 16.07 4.45 5.69
CA LYS A 59 17.11 5.45 5.39
C LYS A 59 16.71 6.34 4.21
N VAL A 60 15.47 6.81 4.24
CA VAL A 60 14.90 7.66 3.19
C VAL A 60 15.66 8.97 3.07
N LYS A 61 16.09 9.33 1.87
CA LYS A 61 16.70 10.62 1.58
C LYS A 61 15.65 11.71 1.31
N SER A 62 14.61 11.35 0.58
CA SER A 62 13.49 12.22 0.27
C SER A 62 12.23 11.39 0.05
N LEU A 63 11.13 11.82 0.65
CA LEU A 63 9.82 11.20 0.46
C LEU A 63 9.13 11.77 -0.78
N ILE A 64 8.46 10.90 -1.53
CA ILE A 64 7.56 11.26 -2.61
C ILE A 64 6.12 11.14 -2.11
N ARG A 65 5.71 9.94 -1.68
CA ARG A 65 4.37 9.67 -1.18
C ARG A 65 4.37 8.50 -0.20
N ILE A 66 3.50 8.58 0.81
CA ILE A 66 3.18 7.44 1.70
C ILE A 66 1.66 7.30 1.75
N LYS A 67 1.17 6.15 1.32
CA LYS A 67 -0.26 5.84 1.23
C LYS A 67 -0.58 4.50 1.89
N ALA A 68 -1.47 4.49 2.88
CA ALA A 68 -2.09 3.25 3.33
C ALA A 68 -3.19 2.83 2.36
N ASN A 69 -3.33 1.53 2.14
CA ASN A 69 -4.35 0.93 1.31
C ASN A 69 -5.09 -0.15 2.10
N LEU A 70 -6.41 -0.13 2.03
CA LEU A 70 -7.31 -1.12 2.58
C LEU A 70 -8.16 -1.69 1.44
N TYR A 71 -7.96 -2.97 1.16
CA TYR A 71 -8.77 -3.73 0.21
C TYR A 71 -9.68 -4.68 0.99
N HIS A 72 -10.97 -4.66 0.69
CA HIS A 72 -11.92 -5.56 1.35
C HIS A 72 -11.92 -6.95 0.68
N LYS A 73 -12.41 -7.92 1.44
CA LYS A 73 -12.58 -9.30 0.98
C LYS A 73 -13.53 -9.38 -0.22
N THR A 74 -13.21 -10.28 -1.15
CA THR A 74 -14.09 -10.68 -2.24
C THR A 74 -14.21 -12.18 -2.32
N GLU A 75 -15.16 -12.70 -3.08
CA GLU A 75 -15.35 -14.16 -3.26
C GLU A 75 -14.19 -14.78 -4.04
N LYS A 76 -13.66 -14.04 -5.03
CA LYS A 76 -12.54 -14.46 -5.87
C LYS A 76 -11.37 -13.49 -5.72
N LEU A 77 -10.15 -14.01 -5.84
CA LEU A 77 -8.96 -13.16 -5.87
C LEU A 77 -8.93 -12.35 -7.17
N ILE A 78 -8.90 -11.04 -7.04
CA ILE A 78 -8.90 -10.10 -8.15
C ILE A 78 -7.51 -9.49 -8.25
N PHE A 79 -6.90 -9.60 -9.43
CA PHE A 79 -5.66 -8.93 -9.77
C PHE A 79 -5.96 -7.57 -10.38
N HIS A 80 -5.50 -6.50 -9.73
CA HIS A 80 -5.66 -5.16 -10.23
C HIS A 80 -4.74 -4.93 -11.44
N LYS A 81 -5.03 -3.93 -12.27
CA LYS A 81 -4.20 -3.61 -13.43
C LYS A 81 -2.76 -3.26 -13.06
N PRO A 82 -1.76 -3.75 -13.80
CA PRO A 82 -0.39 -3.28 -13.68
C PRO A 82 -0.29 -1.78 -13.99
N HIS A 83 0.45 -1.06 -13.16
CA HIS A 83 0.64 0.38 -13.30
C HIS A 83 2.02 0.82 -12.79
N LEU A 84 2.37 2.06 -13.08
CA LEU A 84 3.47 2.79 -12.47
C LEU A 84 2.90 3.82 -11.49
N ASP A 85 3.52 3.98 -10.33
CA ASP A 85 3.14 5.09 -9.44
C ASP A 85 3.61 6.43 -9.99
N TYR A 86 4.81 6.45 -10.60
CA TYR A 86 5.43 7.62 -11.26
C TYR A 86 6.29 7.15 -12.42
N ASP A 87 6.49 8.00 -13.43
CA ASP A 87 7.23 7.74 -14.66
C ASP A 87 8.75 7.97 -14.56
N PHE A 88 9.24 8.30 -13.36
CA PHE A 88 10.66 8.52 -13.07
C PHE A 88 11.23 7.46 -12.13
N LYS A 89 12.55 7.30 -12.15
CA LYS A 89 13.26 6.32 -11.33
C LYS A 89 13.18 6.68 -9.84
N HIS A 90 12.62 5.79 -9.05
CA HIS A 90 12.52 5.91 -7.59
C HIS A 90 12.41 4.53 -6.95
N LYS A 91 12.56 4.49 -5.62
CA LYS A 91 12.40 3.29 -4.82
C LYS A 91 10.97 3.16 -4.32
N GLY A 92 10.51 1.93 -4.20
CA GLY A 92 9.26 1.57 -3.55
C GLY A 92 9.48 0.66 -2.36
N ALA A 93 8.65 0.82 -1.34
CA ALA A 93 8.51 -0.14 -0.27
C ALA A 93 7.04 -0.39 0.04
N ILE A 94 6.68 -1.64 0.31
CA ILE A 94 5.35 -2.01 0.79
C ILE A 94 5.49 -2.68 2.14
N PHE A 95 4.89 -2.07 3.15
CA PHE A 95 4.83 -2.62 4.50
C PHE A 95 3.48 -3.28 4.72
N TYR A 96 3.49 -4.60 4.90
CA TYR A 96 2.27 -5.39 5.09
C TYR A 96 1.84 -5.38 6.56
N LEU A 97 0.59 -5.01 6.81
CA LEU A 97 0.03 -4.89 8.15
C LEU A 97 -0.76 -6.11 8.60
N ASN A 98 -1.11 -7.00 7.66
CA ASN A 98 -1.75 -8.27 7.98
C ASN A 98 -1.36 -9.38 7.01
N THR A 99 -1.44 -10.62 7.49
CA THR A 99 -1.25 -11.81 6.66
C THR A 99 -2.56 -12.21 6.00
N CYS A 100 -2.53 -12.39 4.68
CA CYS A 100 -3.65 -12.89 3.89
C CYS A 100 -3.15 -13.56 2.61
N ASN A 101 -4.07 -14.12 1.82
CA ASN A 101 -3.75 -14.74 0.53
C ASN A 101 -3.62 -13.75 -0.63
N GLY A 102 -3.66 -12.45 -0.36
CA GLY A 102 -3.41 -11.41 -1.35
C GLY A 102 -1.93 -11.25 -1.70
N TYR A 103 -1.66 -10.67 -2.87
CA TYR A 103 -0.32 -10.51 -3.42
C TYR A 103 -0.03 -9.08 -3.84
N THR A 104 1.26 -8.72 -3.81
CA THR A 104 1.84 -7.70 -4.68
C THR A 104 2.51 -8.43 -5.84
N VAL A 105 2.22 -8.04 -7.06
CA VAL A 105 2.82 -8.63 -8.26
C VAL A 105 3.80 -7.63 -8.83
N LEU A 106 5.07 -8.03 -8.95
CA LEU A 106 6.14 -7.21 -9.50
C LEU A 106 6.30 -7.47 -11.00
N ASP A 107 7.04 -6.61 -11.66
CA ASP A 107 7.46 -6.79 -13.05
C ASP A 107 8.03 -8.20 -13.28
N GLY A 108 7.66 -8.82 -14.41
CA GLY A 108 7.97 -10.23 -14.67
C GLY A 108 7.04 -11.23 -13.99
N GLY A 109 5.97 -10.80 -13.32
CA GLY A 109 4.94 -11.66 -12.73
C GLY A 109 5.30 -12.28 -11.39
N VAL A 110 6.35 -11.80 -10.72
CA VAL A 110 6.77 -12.28 -9.40
C VAL A 110 5.73 -11.90 -8.35
N LYS A 111 5.13 -12.90 -7.69
CA LYS A 111 4.08 -12.72 -6.68
C LYS A 111 4.67 -12.72 -5.27
N ILE A 112 4.50 -11.64 -4.56
CA ILE A 112 4.91 -11.49 -3.17
C ILE A 112 3.68 -11.53 -2.27
N LYS A 113 3.59 -12.56 -1.43
CA LYS A 113 2.46 -12.76 -0.52
C LYS A 113 2.43 -11.71 0.59
N SER A 114 1.23 -11.30 0.96
CA SER A 114 1.01 -10.41 2.11
C SER A 114 1.27 -11.16 3.41
N VAL A 115 2.36 -10.83 4.11
CA VAL A 115 2.73 -11.40 5.41
C VAL A 115 2.91 -10.25 6.41
N GLU A 116 2.21 -10.33 7.52
CA GLU A 116 2.25 -9.31 8.58
C GLU A 116 3.67 -8.97 9.03
N ASN A 117 3.92 -7.70 9.30
CA ASN A 117 5.20 -7.15 9.75
C ASN A 117 6.38 -7.42 8.78
N THR A 118 6.08 -7.51 7.50
CA THR A 118 7.09 -7.71 6.44
C THR A 118 7.17 -6.49 5.54
N LEU A 119 8.38 -6.11 5.17
CA LEU A 119 8.68 -5.00 4.29
C LEU A 119 9.24 -5.52 2.96
N LEU A 120 8.51 -5.29 1.87
CA LEU A 120 8.96 -5.51 0.52
C LEU A 120 9.68 -4.26 0.00
N LEU A 121 10.90 -4.41 -0.50
CA LEU A 121 11.64 -3.35 -1.20
C LEU A 121 11.71 -3.70 -2.69
N PHE A 122 11.39 -2.74 -3.56
CA PHE A 122 11.38 -2.96 -4.99
C PHE A 122 11.68 -1.68 -5.80
N ASP A 123 11.96 -1.85 -7.07
CA ASP A 123 12.10 -0.76 -8.03
C ASP A 123 10.72 -0.29 -8.48
N SER A 124 10.22 0.79 -7.91
CA SER A 124 8.88 1.32 -8.18
C SER A 124 8.76 2.05 -9.53
N SER A 125 9.87 2.21 -10.26
CA SER A 125 9.88 2.66 -11.65
C SER A 125 9.51 1.55 -12.64
N LYS A 126 9.28 0.32 -12.16
CA LYS A 126 8.77 -0.80 -12.94
C LYS A 126 7.31 -1.07 -12.62
N THR A 127 6.62 -1.67 -13.58
CA THR A 127 5.21 -2.01 -13.42
C THR A 127 5.00 -2.97 -12.25
N HIS A 128 3.96 -2.72 -11.50
CA HIS A 128 3.52 -3.59 -10.42
C HIS A 128 2.01 -3.48 -10.26
N ASN A 129 1.41 -4.44 -9.60
CA ASN A 129 0.00 -4.42 -9.25
C ASN A 129 -0.26 -5.12 -7.93
N SER A 130 -1.44 -4.92 -7.42
CA SER A 130 -1.92 -5.47 -6.17
C SER A 130 -3.07 -6.45 -6.43
N THR A 131 -3.48 -7.17 -5.39
CA THR A 131 -4.74 -7.91 -5.35
C THR A 131 -5.51 -7.53 -4.11
N ASN A 132 -6.78 -7.89 -4.05
CA ASN A 132 -7.51 -8.00 -2.80
C ASN A 132 -7.13 -9.29 -2.03
N CYS A 133 -8.01 -9.80 -1.17
CA CYS A 133 -7.88 -11.10 -0.50
C CYS A 133 -9.23 -11.81 -0.44
N THR A 134 -9.21 -13.12 -0.19
CA THR A 134 -10.42 -13.94 -0.06
C THR A 134 -10.52 -14.67 1.29
N ASP A 135 -9.44 -14.74 2.04
CA ASP A 135 -9.33 -15.49 3.30
C ASP A 135 -9.41 -14.62 4.57
N LYS A 136 -9.30 -13.31 4.43
CA LYS A 136 -9.40 -12.33 5.53
C LYS A 136 -10.44 -11.25 5.19
N LYS A 137 -10.97 -10.57 6.19
CA LYS A 137 -11.95 -9.47 5.99
C LYS A 137 -11.38 -8.35 5.13
N ILE A 138 -10.12 -8.03 5.35
CA ILE A 138 -9.39 -6.96 4.68
C ILE A 138 -7.95 -7.36 4.40
N ARG A 139 -7.33 -6.70 3.41
CA ARG A 139 -5.90 -6.67 3.18
C ARG A 139 -5.40 -5.25 3.40
N LEU A 140 -4.41 -5.09 4.29
CA LEU A 140 -3.84 -3.81 4.69
C LEU A 140 -2.36 -3.72 4.34
N ASN A 141 -1.96 -2.63 3.74
CA ASN A 141 -0.56 -2.30 3.53
C ASN A 141 -0.31 -0.80 3.48
N ILE A 142 0.95 -0.41 3.61
CA ILE A 142 1.43 0.96 3.41
C ILE A 142 2.41 0.94 2.24
N ASN A 143 2.12 1.71 1.19
CA ASN A 143 3.00 1.93 0.05
C ASN A 143 3.81 3.22 0.28
N ILE A 144 5.13 3.13 0.11
CA ILE A 144 6.08 4.22 0.33
C ILE A 144 6.89 4.41 -0.94
N ASN A 145 6.81 5.59 -1.55
CA ASN A 145 7.61 6.01 -2.69
C ASN A 145 8.67 7.02 -2.23
N TYR A 146 9.95 6.79 -2.55
CA TYR A 146 11.05 7.58 -1.99
C TYR A 146 12.35 7.49 -2.81
N PHE A 147 13.32 8.35 -2.50
CA PHE A 147 14.69 8.35 -2.99
C PHE A 147 15.71 7.91 -1.94
#